data_9eae4cb0d83f8d15039445e49acb727f
#
_entry.id   9eae4cb0d83f8d15039445e49acb727f
#
_cell.length_a   1.000
_cell.length_b   1.000
_cell.length_c   1.000
_cell.angle_alpha   90.00
_cell.angle_beta   90.00
_cell.angle_gamma   90.00
#
_symmetry.space_group_name_H-M   'P 1'
#
loop_
_entity.id
_entity.type
_entity.pdbx_description
1 polymer ?
#
loop_
_entity_poly.entity_id
_entity_poly.type
_entity_poly.pdbx_seq_one_letter_code
_entity_poly.pdbx_strand_id
1 'polypeptide(L)'
;ENGSGISRKAHIDLLLVHADAATRHNYSKLSCGVVALRGDRIEVEGEEAASGRQQLTRILVPTAGGPNTAHALTFLLPLTPQIEVTVMYVVVGAQNAGGERLGQERLRQLLEYVDAGKRIQSKVAFADSVADAIVNEVADGYDLVMIGASRESSMNKVLFGDIPGAVVRTSKRPVAVVRQPHQITGDLGWRIRRWLPRLDLSQRTEAYVRIRRNARPDIDYYMLISLAAMIAALGLIANSAAVVIGAMLVAPLMSPIIGSGLAIVLGDARFLRLSIGAVLRGALMAILVGMIAEILALNMPLSNEILVRTQPSLLDLAIALFSGLAAAYALCRSDAAGALPGVAIAAALVPPLATVGITFTRAMTNIIEQGGLEASQAYRVSQLRMPLGSLLLFTTNFVAISFAAALMFLILGYRPAAARKERKRTQTRAIRASILLLVLVSFLLVFTTYELAQEQRQ
;
A
#
# COMPACT_ATOMS: atom_id res chain seq x y z
N GLU A 1 23.45 30.95 -15.58
CA GLU A 1 22.74 29.98 -16.42
C GLU A 1 21.74 29.22 -15.59
N ASN A 2 20.48 29.19 -16.01
CA ASN A 2 19.40 28.56 -15.24
C ASN A 2 19.64 27.04 -15.19
N GLY A 3 19.96 26.50 -14.00
CA GLY A 3 20.26 25.09 -13.76
C GLY A 3 19.23 24.09 -14.31
N SER A 4 18.00 24.54 -14.59
CA SER A 4 16.94 23.73 -15.24
C SER A 4 17.25 23.37 -16.70
N GLY A 5 18.05 24.18 -17.40
CA GLY A 5 18.47 23.90 -18.79
C GLY A 5 19.55 22.83 -18.89
N ILE A 6 20.45 22.78 -17.93
CA ILE A 6 21.56 21.81 -17.86
C ILE A 6 21.04 20.40 -17.58
N SER A 7 20.12 20.26 -16.60
CA SER A 7 19.53 18.96 -16.21
C SER A 7 18.73 18.27 -17.32
N ARG A 8 18.09 19.03 -18.22
CA ARG A 8 17.32 18.47 -19.35
C ARG A 8 18.18 18.01 -20.53
N LYS A 9 19.33 18.67 -20.74
CA LYS A 9 20.23 18.37 -21.89
C LYS A 9 21.24 17.28 -21.62
N ALA A 10 21.63 17.04 -20.34
CA ALA A 10 22.79 16.23 -20.01
C ALA A 10 22.47 14.95 -19.21
N HIS A 11 21.23 14.50 -19.07
CA HIS A 11 20.86 13.31 -18.25
C HIS A 11 21.57 13.23 -16.90
N ILE A 12 21.59 14.34 -16.16
CA ILE A 12 22.24 14.44 -14.86
C ILE A 12 21.31 13.85 -13.79
N ASP A 13 21.76 12.80 -13.09
CA ASP A 13 21.00 12.17 -12.01
C ASP A 13 21.17 12.89 -10.67
N LEU A 14 22.34 13.51 -10.45
CA LEU A 14 22.70 14.18 -9.21
C LEU A 14 23.49 15.46 -9.47
N LEU A 15 23.12 16.55 -8.82
CA LEU A 15 23.83 17.82 -8.83
C LEU A 15 24.44 18.07 -7.45
N LEU A 16 25.77 18.21 -7.38
CA LEU A 16 26.48 18.63 -6.18
C LEU A 16 26.64 20.16 -6.19
N VAL A 17 26.27 20.81 -5.11
CA VAL A 17 26.30 22.29 -4.98
C VAL A 17 26.90 22.65 -3.63
N HIS A 18 27.75 23.69 -3.60
CA HIS A 18 28.19 24.25 -2.33
C HIS A 18 27.00 24.92 -1.60
N ALA A 19 26.92 24.81 -0.28
CA ALA A 19 25.76 25.27 0.49
C ALA A 19 25.47 26.77 0.31
N ASP A 20 26.53 27.60 0.18
CA ASP A 20 26.39 29.05 -0.04
C ASP A 20 25.86 29.38 -1.45
N ALA A 21 26.20 28.58 -2.45
CA ALA A 21 25.63 28.70 -3.78
C ALA A 21 24.18 28.22 -3.82
N ALA A 22 23.84 27.21 -3.01
CA ALA A 22 22.51 26.67 -2.89
C ALA A 22 21.48 27.69 -2.33
N THR A 23 21.91 28.65 -1.52
CA THR A 23 21.05 29.72 -1.01
C THR A 23 20.74 30.81 -2.03
N ARG A 24 21.60 30.99 -3.05
CA ARG A 24 21.49 32.03 -4.07
C ARG A 24 20.64 31.65 -5.27
N HIS A 25 20.41 30.34 -5.52
CA HIS A 25 19.72 29.85 -6.70
C HIS A 25 18.55 28.94 -6.32
N ASN A 26 17.45 29.03 -7.07
CA ASN A 26 16.27 28.21 -6.82
C ASN A 26 16.36 26.86 -7.52
N TYR A 27 16.90 25.86 -6.83
CA TYR A 27 17.02 24.48 -7.32
C TYR A 27 15.75 23.63 -7.14
N SER A 28 14.64 24.24 -6.71
CA SER A 28 13.39 23.52 -6.40
C SER A 28 12.72 22.87 -7.61
N LYS A 29 13.04 23.30 -8.81
CA LYS A 29 12.45 22.85 -10.08
C LYS A 29 13.32 21.87 -10.88
N LEU A 30 14.46 21.45 -10.33
CA LEU A 30 15.34 20.54 -11.04
C LEU A 30 14.76 19.11 -11.13
N SER A 31 14.99 18.47 -12.27
CA SER A 31 14.60 17.08 -12.54
C SER A 31 15.61 16.06 -11.97
N CYS A 32 16.77 16.52 -11.46
CA CYS A 32 17.79 15.70 -10.80
C CYS A 32 17.77 15.86 -9.29
N GLY A 33 18.40 14.92 -8.57
CA GLY A 33 18.68 15.05 -7.15
C GLY A 33 19.66 16.20 -6.89
N VAL A 34 19.51 16.90 -5.78
CA VAL A 34 20.43 17.97 -5.37
C VAL A 34 21.05 17.61 -4.03
N VAL A 35 22.37 17.65 -3.95
CA VAL A 35 23.12 17.51 -2.70
C VAL A 35 23.89 18.81 -2.47
N ALA A 36 23.51 19.55 -1.43
CA ALA A 36 24.21 20.75 -1.00
C ALA A 36 25.20 20.38 0.10
N LEU A 37 26.48 20.61 -0.15
CA LEU A 37 27.57 20.35 0.79
C LEU A 37 28.01 21.65 1.47
N ARG A 38 28.13 21.63 2.79
CA ARG A 38 28.83 22.63 3.59
C ARG A 38 29.93 21.94 4.39
N GLY A 39 31.10 22.45 4.31
CA GLY A 39 32.26 22.05 5.11
C GLY A 39 33.44 22.96 4.78
N ASP A 40 34.06 23.52 5.79
CA ASP A 40 35.39 24.09 5.65
C ASP A 40 36.39 22.94 5.43
N ARG A 41 37.52 23.22 4.82
CA ARG A 41 38.62 22.25 4.72
C ARG A 41 38.91 21.73 6.13
N ILE A 42 38.76 20.42 6.32
CA ILE A 42 39.18 19.83 7.58
C ILE A 42 40.69 19.99 7.62
N GLU A 43 41.18 20.80 8.54
CA GLU A 43 42.62 20.86 8.85
C GLU A 43 42.99 19.52 9.46
N VAL A 44 43.75 18.73 8.72
CA VAL A 44 44.32 17.47 9.19
C VAL A 44 45.67 17.81 9.81
N GLU A 45 45.78 17.75 11.15
CA GLU A 45 47.03 17.79 11.85
C GLU A 45 47.73 16.43 11.69
N GLY A 46 48.86 16.41 10.99
CA GLY A 46 49.71 15.23 10.86
C GLY A 46 50.21 14.94 9.45
N GLU A 47 51.12 13.97 9.32
CA GLU A 47 51.78 13.56 8.08
C GLU A 47 50.83 13.06 6.95
N GLU A 48 49.55 12.78 7.25
CA GLU A 48 48.54 12.39 6.26
C GLU A 48 48.02 13.54 5.38
N ALA A 49 48.35 14.78 5.72
CA ALA A 49 47.97 15.96 4.94
C ALA A 49 48.61 15.99 3.54
N ALA A 50 49.66 15.21 3.30
CA ALA A 50 50.39 15.18 2.04
C ALA A 50 49.68 14.41 0.92
N SER A 51 48.69 13.53 1.23
CA SER A 51 48.01 12.71 0.20
C SER A 51 46.66 13.30 -0.28
N GLY A 52 46.14 14.35 0.37
CA GLY A 52 44.92 15.07 -0.07
C GLY A 52 43.60 14.23 -0.17
N ARG A 53 43.64 12.99 0.27
CA ARG A 53 42.49 12.06 0.21
C ARG A 53 42.04 11.70 1.61
N GLN A 54 41.04 12.43 2.11
CA GLN A 54 40.33 11.98 3.29
C GLN A 54 39.39 10.82 2.89
N GLN A 55 39.63 9.65 3.44
CA GLN A 55 38.72 8.53 3.27
C GLN A 55 37.52 8.77 4.20
N LEU A 56 36.32 8.90 3.62
CA LEU A 56 35.05 8.86 4.37
C LEU A 56 34.88 7.44 4.91
N THR A 57 34.87 7.28 6.22
CA THR A 57 34.70 5.98 6.89
C THR A 57 33.36 5.82 7.56
N ARG A 58 32.85 6.89 8.19
CA ARG A 58 31.57 6.84 8.96
C ARG A 58 30.64 7.98 8.60
N ILE A 59 29.41 7.63 8.20
CA ILE A 59 28.37 8.59 7.80
C ILE A 59 27.16 8.46 8.71
N LEU A 60 26.72 9.58 9.28
CA LEU A 60 25.46 9.67 10.04
C LEU A 60 24.32 10.14 9.12
N VAL A 61 23.21 9.43 9.15
CA VAL A 61 21.99 9.77 8.39
C VAL A 61 20.81 9.95 9.35
N PRO A 62 20.61 11.17 9.87
CA PRO A 62 19.43 11.45 10.70
C PRO A 62 18.17 11.40 9.86
N THR A 63 17.09 10.84 10.44
CA THR A 63 15.85 10.64 9.72
C THR A 63 14.60 10.89 10.56
N ALA A 64 13.59 11.47 9.93
CA ALA A 64 12.20 11.46 10.38
C ALA A 64 11.33 10.51 9.52
N GLY A 65 11.95 9.68 8.67
CA GLY A 65 11.24 8.80 7.73
C GLY A 65 10.85 9.46 6.41
N GLY A 66 11.44 10.61 6.07
CA GLY A 66 11.08 11.38 4.86
C GLY A 66 11.69 10.83 3.55
N PRO A 67 11.12 11.18 2.37
CA PRO A 67 11.55 10.69 1.07
C PRO A 67 12.97 11.15 0.69
N ASN A 68 13.39 12.31 1.18
CA ASN A 68 14.72 12.84 0.94
C ASN A 68 15.81 11.99 1.64
N THR A 69 15.53 11.50 2.85
CA THR A 69 16.40 10.57 3.56
C THR A 69 16.44 9.20 2.89
N ALA A 70 15.30 8.68 2.43
CA ALA A 70 15.28 7.43 1.67
C ALA A 70 16.10 7.55 0.38
N HIS A 71 16.06 8.71 -0.29
CA HIS A 71 16.86 8.98 -1.47
C HIS A 71 18.35 9.06 -1.12
N ALA A 72 18.72 9.71 -0.02
CA ALA A 72 20.11 9.73 0.48
C ALA A 72 20.65 8.31 0.73
N LEU A 73 19.86 7.46 1.39
CA LEU A 73 20.24 6.07 1.64
C LEU A 73 20.43 5.26 0.35
N THR A 74 19.64 5.54 -0.70
CA THR A 74 19.78 4.87 -1.99
C THR A 74 21.16 5.15 -2.63
N PHE A 75 21.75 6.33 -2.42
CA PHE A 75 23.10 6.65 -2.87
C PHE A 75 24.18 5.99 -2.01
N LEU A 76 23.94 5.84 -0.71
CA LEU A 76 24.91 5.27 0.21
C LEU A 76 24.96 3.74 0.15
N LEU A 77 23.87 3.07 -0.20
CA LEU A 77 23.79 1.60 -0.24
C LEU A 77 24.92 0.92 -1.06
N PRO A 78 25.30 1.41 -2.26
CA PRO A 78 26.40 0.82 -3.00
C PRO A 78 27.77 0.98 -2.31
N LEU A 79 27.89 1.96 -1.41
CA LEU A 79 29.14 2.30 -0.71
C LEU A 79 29.27 1.58 0.64
N THR A 80 28.21 0.97 1.16
CA THR A 80 28.20 0.31 2.48
C THR A 80 29.25 -0.80 2.71
N PRO A 81 29.83 -1.46 1.69
CA PRO A 81 30.95 -2.36 1.92
C PRO A 81 32.27 -1.63 2.34
N GLN A 82 32.38 -0.34 2.03
CA GLN A 82 33.58 0.47 2.27
C GLN A 82 33.38 1.52 3.36
N ILE A 83 32.12 1.89 3.65
CA ILE A 83 31.76 3.00 4.53
C ILE A 83 30.70 2.50 5.53
N GLU A 84 30.91 2.79 6.81
CA GLU A 84 29.94 2.52 7.86
C GLU A 84 28.83 3.58 7.84
N VAL A 85 27.58 3.16 7.62
CA VAL A 85 26.42 4.06 7.59
C VAL A 85 25.51 3.80 8.78
N THR A 86 25.30 4.83 9.60
CA THR A 86 24.36 4.78 10.74
C THR A 86 23.14 5.65 10.49
N VAL A 87 21.96 5.06 10.55
CA VAL A 87 20.68 5.78 10.45
C VAL A 87 20.15 6.05 11.84
N MET A 88 19.91 7.32 12.17
CA MET A 88 19.48 7.74 13.49
C MET A 88 18.07 8.34 13.47
N TYR A 89 17.22 7.88 14.38
CA TYR A 89 15.92 8.47 14.67
C TYR A 89 15.95 9.14 16.04
N VAL A 90 15.54 10.41 16.12
CA VAL A 90 15.51 11.16 17.39
C VAL A 90 14.08 11.21 17.90
N VAL A 91 13.89 10.75 19.14
CA VAL A 91 12.64 10.88 19.90
C VAL A 91 12.76 12.11 20.80
N VAL A 92 11.85 13.06 20.65
CA VAL A 92 11.83 14.26 21.47
C VAL A 92 11.21 13.93 22.84
N GLY A 93 11.92 14.25 23.91
CA GLY A 93 11.51 14.06 25.28
C GLY A 93 12.31 12.99 26.04
N ALA A 94 11.89 12.70 27.27
CA ALA A 94 12.58 11.74 28.15
C ALA A 94 12.55 10.32 27.60
N GLN A 95 13.60 9.56 27.89
CA GLN A 95 13.73 8.17 27.49
C GLN A 95 12.60 7.31 28.09
N ASN A 96 11.83 6.66 27.21
CA ASN A 96 10.77 5.74 27.62
C ASN A 96 10.67 4.57 26.63
N ALA A 97 10.17 3.42 27.12
CA ALA A 97 10.05 2.20 26.34
C ALA A 97 9.10 2.34 25.11
N GLY A 98 8.12 3.23 25.18
CA GLY A 98 7.20 3.51 24.07
C GLY A 98 7.88 4.27 22.95
N GLY A 99 8.64 5.31 23.26
CA GLY A 99 9.43 6.09 22.31
C GLY A 99 10.51 5.26 21.62
N GLU A 100 11.18 4.39 22.38
CA GLU A 100 12.20 3.50 21.82
C GLU A 100 11.60 2.52 20.80
N ARG A 101 10.49 1.86 21.14
CA ARG A 101 9.77 0.96 20.22
C ARG A 101 9.30 1.70 18.96
N LEU A 102 8.79 2.93 19.11
CA LEU A 102 8.38 3.76 17.97
C LEU A 102 9.57 4.09 17.08
N GLY A 103 10.70 4.50 17.66
CA GLY A 103 11.91 4.82 16.94
C GLY A 103 12.47 3.62 16.17
N GLN A 104 12.59 2.47 16.82
CA GLN A 104 13.05 1.22 16.20
C GLN A 104 12.13 0.78 15.06
N GLU A 105 10.80 0.86 15.23
CA GLU A 105 9.85 0.50 14.18
C GLU A 105 9.95 1.45 12.98
N ARG A 106 10.12 2.76 13.20
CA ARG A 106 10.32 3.76 12.12
C ARG A 106 11.61 3.49 11.33
N LEU A 107 12.71 3.20 12.02
CA LEU A 107 13.98 2.85 11.40
C LEU A 107 13.87 1.55 10.59
N ARG A 108 13.26 0.52 11.16
CA ARG A 108 13.02 -0.76 10.48
C ARG A 108 12.23 -0.57 9.19
N GLN A 109 11.18 0.22 9.22
CA GLN A 109 10.33 0.51 8.07
C GLN A 109 11.10 1.24 6.96
N LEU A 110 11.92 2.23 7.32
CA LEU A 110 12.75 2.96 6.37
C LEU A 110 13.78 2.04 5.71
N LEU A 111 14.47 1.20 6.51
CA LEU A 111 15.47 0.27 6.02
C LEU A 111 14.88 -0.83 5.14
N GLU A 112 13.68 -1.34 5.48
CA GLU A 112 12.93 -2.25 4.63
C GLU A 112 12.49 -1.59 3.31
N TYR A 113 12.07 -0.33 3.36
CA TYR A 113 11.67 0.43 2.16
C TYR A 113 12.84 0.61 1.17
N VAL A 114 14.04 0.90 1.69
CA VAL A 114 15.26 1.10 0.89
C VAL A 114 15.94 -0.23 0.54
N ASP A 115 15.49 -1.35 1.12
CA ASP A 115 16.08 -2.70 0.98
C ASP A 115 17.54 -2.76 1.48
N ALA A 116 17.81 -2.02 2.54
CA ALA A 116 19.17 -1.89 3.10
C ALA A 116 19.68 -3.18 3.77
N GLY A 117 18.79 -4.08 4.17
CA GLY A 117 19.11 -5.33 4.86
C GLY A 117 19.86 -5.06 6.18
N LYS A 118 20.90 -5.88 6.47
CA LYS A 118 21.75 -5.74 7.66
C LYS A 118 22.99 -4.84 7.43
N ARG A 119 23.05 -4.15 6.30
CA ARG A 119 24.23 -3.38 5.88
C ARG A 119 24.35 -2.01 6.54
N ILE A 120 23.27 -1.53 7.16
CA ILE A 120 23.19 -0.20 7.77
C ILE A 120 22.85 -0.38 9.24
N GLN A 121 23.59 0.32 10.10
CA GLN A 121 23.29 0.36 11.53
C GLN A 121 22.12 1.29 11.80
N SER A 122 21.32 0.98 12.83
CA SER A 122 20.20 1.80 13.26
C SER A 122 20.34 2.21 14.71
N LYS A 123 20.15 3.50 15.01
CA LYS A 123 20.23 4.08 16.37
C LYS A 123 18.98 4.91 16.67
N VAL A 124 18.44 4.74 17.87
CA VAL A 124 17.39 5.62 18.42
C VAL A 124 18.05 6.49 19.48
N ALA A 125 17.90 7.81 19.35
CA ALA A 125 18.39 8.77 20.32
C ALA A 125 17.22 9.51 20.98
N PHE A 126 17.42 9.96 22.22
CA PHE A 126 16.46 10.77 22.98
C PHE A 126 17.08 12.13 23.29
N ALA A 127 16.38 13.22 23.02
CA ALA A 127 16.82 14.55 23.33
C ALA A 127 15.64 15.54 23.32
N ASP A 128 15.84 16.70 23.91
CA ASP A 128 14.85 17.79 23.91
C ASP A 128 14.80 18.51 22.57
N SER A 129 15.92 18.52 21.82
CA SER A 129 16.03 19.11 20.48
C SER A 129 16.63 18.09 19.49
N VAL A 130 15.96 17.95 18.33
CA VAL A 130 16.45 17.07 17.25
C VAL A 130 17.76 17.57 16.67
N ALA A 131 17.96 18.88 16.53
CA ALA A 131 19.18 19.45 15.96
C ALA A 131 20.38 19.21 16.88
N ASP A 132 20.22 19.44 18.20
CA ASP A 132 21.26 19.24 19.19
C ASP A 132 21.65 17.76 19.31
N ALA A 133 20.66 16.84 19.27
CA ALA A 133 20.94 15.42 19.25
C ALA A 133 21.83 15.02 18.06
N ILE A 134 21.53 15.56 16.88
CA ILE A 134 22.30 15.28 15.66
C ILE A 134 23.74 15.82 15.81
N VAL A 135 23.89 17.05 16.27
CA VAL A 135 25.20 17.72 16.40
C VAL A 135 26.07 17.01 17.44
N ASN A 136 25.48 16.60 18.58
CA ASN A 136 26.19 15.87 19.62
C ASN A 136 26.63 14.49 19.12
N GLU A 137 25.74 13.75 18.45
CA GLU A 137 26.07 12.44 17.89
C GLU A 137 27.21 12.51 16.85
N VAL A 138 27.22 13.55 16.04
CA VAL A 138 28.27 13.78 15.03
C VAL A 138 29.65 13.95 15.68
N ALA A 139 29.72 14.56 16.88
CA ALA A 139 30.97 14.71 17.60
C ALA A 139 31.60 13.39 18.00
N ASP A 140 30.82 12.29 18.09
CA ASP A 140 31.26 10.94 18.46
C ASP A 140 31.98 10.17 17.33
N GLY A 141 32.57 10.89 16.34
CA GLY A 141 33.48 10.28 15.38
C GLY A 141 32.85 9.96 14.01
N TYR A 142 31.88 10.72 13.56
CA TYR A 142 31.40 10.68 12.18
C TYR A 142 32.13 11.69 11.29
N ASP A 143 32.38 11.31 10.03
CA ASP A 143 33.09 12.16 9.06
C ASP A 143 32.14 13.05 8.27
N LEU A 144 30.90 12.59 8.07
CA LEU A 144 29.87 13.29 7.28
C LEU A 144 28.49 13.08 7.89
N VAL A 145 27.70 14.15 7.90
CA VAL A 145 26.25 14.05 8.14
C VAL A 145 25.52 14.17 6.82
N MET A 146 24.64 13.21 6.52
CA MET A 146 23.78 13.28 5.33
C MET A 146 22.32 13.38 5.75
N ILE A 147 21.75 14.59 5.65
CA ILE A 147 20.38 14.88 6.11
C ILE A 147 19.44 15.14 4.93
N GLY A 148 18.23 14.62 5.00
CA GLY A 148 17.19 14.95 4.02
C GLY A 148 16.64 16.36 4.18
N ALA A 149 16.49 17.10 3.08
CA ALA A 149 15.85 18.44 3.11
C ALA A 149 14.42 18.37 3.67
N SER A 150 14.04 19.35 4.48
CA SER A 150 12.69 19.46 5.03
C SER A 150 11.65 19.77 3.95
N ARG A 151 10.41 19.32 4.13
CA ARG A 151 9.31 19.46 3.14
C ARG A 151 8.56 20.79 3.23
N GLU A 152 8.67 21.49 4.35
CA GLU A 152 7.82 22.66 4.68
C GLU A 152 8.34 23.99 4.17
N SER A 153 9.28 24.05 3.25
CA SER A 153 9.63 25.33 2.63
C SER A 153 8.55 25.77 1.64
N SER A 154 7.48 26.38 2.17
CA SER A 154 6.65 27.29 1.38
C SER A 154 7.53 28.39 0.76
N MET A 155 7.36 28.57 -0.48
CA MET A 155 7.83 29.50 -1.53
C MET A 155 8.91 30.56 -1.26
N ASN A 156 9.35 30.87 -0.01
CA ASN A 156 10.34 31.93 0.29
C ASN A 156 11.29 31.66 1.45
N LYS A 157 11.33 30.47 2.06
CA LYS A 157 12.27 30.14 3.13
C LYS A 157 13.14 28.95 2.76
N VAL A 158 14.41 29.27 2.46
CA VAL A 158 15.62 28.47 2.61
C VAL A 158 15.49 26.98 2.26
N LEU A 159 16.33 26.53 1.35
CA LEU A 159 16.50 25.16 0.82
C LEU A 159 16.53 24.02 1.85
N PHE A 160 16.69 24.30 3.13
CA PHE A 160 17.04 23.34 4.15
C PHE A 160 15.94 23.06 5.18
N GLY A 161 14.99 23.98 5.44
CA GLY A 161 14.04 23.87 6.57
C GLY A 161 14.71 24.09 7.95
N ASP A 162 13.93 24.06 9.04
CA ASP A 162 14.42 24.46 10.37
C ASP A 162 15.50 23.52 10.93
N ILE A 163 15.30 22.20 10.90
CA ILE A 163 16.26 21.22 11.45
C ILE A 163 17.52 21.07 10.58
N PRO A 164 17.44 20.78 9.25
CA PRO A 164 18.64 20.74 8.43
C PRO A 164 19.42 22.05 8.43
N GLY A 165 18.71 23.19 8.44
CA GLY A 165 19.33 24.50 8.52
C GLY A 165 20.06 24.76 9.84
N ALA A 166 19.53 24.30 10.97
CA ALA A 166 20.17 24.37 12.28
C ALA A 166 21.44 23.48 12.30
N VAL A 167 21.34 22.23 11.86
CA VAL A 167 22.47 21.30 11.79
C VAL A 167 23.59 21.85 10.90
N VAL A 168 23.25 22.40 9.72
CA VAL A 168 24.23 23.03 8.81
C VAL A 168 24.95 24.20 9.48
N ARG A 169 24.31 24.99 10.32
CA ARG A 169 24.92 26.14 11.01
C ARG A 169 25.78 25.73 12.20
N THR A 170 25.39 24.67 12.92
CA THR A 170 25.98 24.34 14.23
C THR A 170 27.00 23.21 14.15
N SER A 171 26.92 22.34 13.14
CA SER A 171 27.84 21.22 12.99
C SER A 171 29.25 21.67 12.65
N LYS A 172 30.25 21.10 13.34
CA LYS A 172 31.67 21.25 13.02
C LYS A 172 32.14 20.30 11.93
N ARG A 173 31.36 19.28 11.58
CA ARG A 173 31.69 18.31 10.53
C ARG A 173 30.92 18.65 9.25
N PRO A 174 31.41 18.20 8.08
CA PRO A 174 30.71 18.40 6.81
C PRO A 174 29.28 17.90 6.84
N VAL A 175 28.35 18.68 6.28
CA VAL A 175 26.92 18.35 6.20
C VAL A 175 26.49 18.34 4.74
N ALA A 176 25.93 17.21 4.31
CA ALA A 176 25.32 17.03 3.00
C ALA A 176 23.80 17.07 3.14
N VAL A 177 23.14 18.04 2.53
CA VAL A 177 21.68 18.09 2.49
C VAL A 177 21.17 17.55 1.17
N VAL A 178 20.41 16.47 1.25
CA VAL A 178 19.93 15.72 0.08
C VAL A 178 18.48 16.07 -0.23
N ARG A 179 18.20 16.39 -1.48
CA ARG A 179 16.87 16.64 -2.00
C ARG A 179 16.56 15.72 -3.17
N GLN A 180 15.38 15.08 -3.13
CA GLN A 180 14.92 14.22 -4.21
C GLN A 180 14.57 15.05 -5.47
N PRO A 181 14.83 14.53 -6.69
CA PRO A 181 14.47 15.21 -7.92
C PRO A 181 12.97 15.50 -8.01
N HIS A 182 12.63 16.67 -8.53
CA HIS A 182 11.24 17.01 -8.84
C HIS A 182 10.87 16.33 -10.17
N GLN A 183 10.08 15.24 -10.10
CA GLN A 183 9.62 14.58 -11.31
C GLN A 183 8.56 15.45 -12.01
N ILE A 184 8.97 16.13 -13.07
CA ILE A 184 8.06 16.80 -14.02
C ILE A 184 7.42 15.71 -14.88
N THR A 185 6.30 15.17 -14.41
CA THR A 185 5.43 14.34 -15.25
C THR A 185 4.44 15.27 -15.97
N GLY A 186 4.19 14.99 -17.25
CA GLY A 186 3.46 15.84 -18.19
C GLY A 186 2.14 16.45 -17.66
N ASP A 187 1.70 17.53 -18.30
CA ASP A 187 0.67 18.49 -17.84
C ASP A 187 -0.66 17.90 -17.35
N LEU A 188 -1.13 16.78 -17.88
CA LEU A 188 -2.37 16.14 -17.46
C LEU A 188 -2.24 15.47 -16.09
N GLY A 189 -1.12 14.80 -15.84
CA GLY A 189 -0.79 14.18 -14.55
C GLY A 189 -0.60 15.21 -13.43
N TRP A 190 -0.19 16.44 -13.76
CA TRP A 190 0.00 17.52 -12.79
C TRP A 190 -1.34 18.10 -12.31
N ARG A 191 -2.34 18.24 -13.16
CA ARG A 191 -3.69 18.73 -12.79
C ARG A 191 -4.38 17.75 -11.83
N ILE A 192 -4.38 16.46 -12.12
CA ILE A 192 -4.98 15.42 -11.25
C ILE A 192 -4.21 15.33 -9.91
N ARG A 193 -2.88 15.47 -9.93
CA ARG A 193 -2.02 15.45 -8.73
C ARG A 193 -2.20 16.63 -7.79
N ARG A 194 -2.74 17.75 -8.24
CA ARG A 194 -3.02 18.92 -7.40
C ARG A 194 -4.25 18.73 -6.52
N TRP A 195 -5.19 17.88 -6.96
CA TRP A 195 -6.44 17.57 -6.24
C TRP A 195 -6.28 16.44 -5.22
N LEU A 196 -5.36 15.51 -5.43
CA LEU A 196 -5.09 14.42 -4.48
C LEU A 196 -3.80 14.70 -3.70
N PRO A 197 -3.88 15.05 -2.41
CA PRO A 197 -2.71 15.28 -1.58
C PRO A 197 -1.89 13.99 -1.48
N ARG A 198 -0.63 14.06 -1.92
CA ARG A 198 0.31 12.93 -1.81
C ARG A 198 0.52 12.63 -0.33
N LEU A 199 0.40 11.36 0.00
CA LEU A 199 0.76 10.86 1.31
C LEU A 199 2.26 11.07 1.55
N ASP A 200 2.62 11.47 2.75
CA ASP A 200 4.01 11.51 3.19
C ASP A 200 4.57 10.08 3.32
N LEU A 201 5.90 9.93 3.32
CA LEU A 201 6.52 8.61 3.45
C LEU A 201 6.12 7.93 4.76
N SER A 202 6.02 8.71 5.85
CA SER A 202 5.53 8.22 7.14
C SER A 202 4.11 7.65 7.05
N GLN A 203 3.19 8.39 6.42
CA GLN A 203 1.80 7.96 6.24
C GLN A 203 1.70 6.70 5.35
N ARG A 204 2.51 6.63 4.28
CA ARG A 204 2.56 5.43 3.40
C ARG A 204 3.04 4.21 4.15
N THR A 205 4.07 4.38 4.97
CA THR A 205 4.65 3.27 5.73
C THR A 205 3.69 2.79 6.82
N GLU A 206 3.02 3.72 7.50
CA GLU A 206 2.01 3.41 8.50
C GLU A 206 0.82 2.65 7.87
N ALA A 207 0.29 3.16 6.75
CA ALA A 207 -0.78 2.48 6.02
C ALA A 207 -0.34 1.08 5.52
N TYR A 208 0.90 0.95 5.00
CA TYR A 208 1.45 -0.34 4.58
C TYR A 208 1.48 -1.36 5.74
N VAL A 209 1.99 -0.95 6.90
CA VAL A 209 2.08 -1.83 8.07
C VAL A 209 0.67 -2.23 8.56
N ARG A 210 -0.25 -1.26 8.63
CA ARG A 210 -1.63 -1.50 9.04
C ARG A 210 -2.33 -2.48 8.09
N ILE A 211 -2.26 -2.24 6.77
CA ILE A 211 -2.89 -3.10 5.76
C ILE A 211 -2.27 -4.50 5.80
N ARG A 212 -0.94 -4.60 5.89
CA ARG A 212 -0.25 -5.88 5.91
C ARG A 212 -0.53 -6.69 7.18
N ARG A 213 -0.64 -6.03 8.33
CA ARG A 213 -0.99 -6.66 9.60
C ARG A 213 -2.41 -7.21 9.56
N ASN A 214 -3.37 -6.39 9.10
CA ASN A 214 -4.78 -6.75 9.06
C ASN A 214 -5.12 -7.74 7.92
N ALA A 215 -4.22 -7.93 6.95
CA ALA A 215 -4.38 -8.93 5.90
C ALA A 215 -3.94 -10.34 6.30
N ARG A 216 -3.34 -10.53 7.49
CA ARG A 216 -2.95 -11.85 7.98
C ARG A 216 -4.17 -12.56 8.58
N PRO A 217 -4.47 -13.78 8.11
CA PRO A 217 -5.54 -14.57 8.70
C PRO A 217 -5.06 -15.15 10.02
N ASP A 218 -5.66 -14.74 11.10
CA ASP A 218 -5.51 -15.23 12.47
C ASP A 218 -6.80 -15.91 12.93
N ILE A 219 -6.86 -16.33 14.19
CA ILE A 219 -8.05 -16.97 14.77
C ILE A 219 -9.23 -16.02 14.75
N ASP A 220 -9.00 -14.74 15.08
CA ASP A 220 -10.06 -13.71 15.10
C ASP A 220 -10.65 -13.51 13.69
N TYR A 221 -9.81 -13.56 12.65
CA TYR A 221 -10.26 -13.50 11.26
C TYR A 221 -11.26 -14.62 10.92
N TYR A 222 -10.95 -15.86 11.29
CA TYR A 222 -11.84 -16.99 11.01
C TYR A 222 -13.11 -16.97 11.84
N MET A 223 -13.02 -16.56 13.10
CA MET A 223 -14.18 -16.37 13.97
C MET A 223 -15.13 -15.33 13.40
N LEU A 224 -14.61 -14.14 13.08
CA LEU A 224 -15.42 -13.04 12.57
C LEU A 224 -16.05 -13.35 11.22
N ILE A 225 -15.32 -14.02 10.32
CA ILE A 225 -15.89 -14.37 9.01
C ILE A 225 -17.00 -15.43 9.13
N SER A 226 -16.84 -16.39 10.05
CA SER A 226 -17.86 -17.41 10.28
C SER A 226 -19.13 -16.80 10.86
N LEU A 227 -19.01 -15.93 11.85
CA LEU A 227 -20.15 -15.22 12.44
C LEU A 227 -20.81 -14.30 11.43
N ALA A 228 -20.03 -13.52 10.68
CA ALA A 228 -20.55 -12.65 9.64
C ALA A 228 -21.29 -13.44 8.54
N ALA A 229 -20.71 -14.56 8.10
CA ALA A 229 -21.35 -15.42 7.10
C ALA A 229 -22.65 -16.05 7.61
N MET A 230 -22.71 -16.45 8.88
CA MET A 230 -23.94 -16.97 9.48
C MET A 230 -25.02 -15.89 9.58
N ILE A 231 -24.67 -14.69 10.07
CA ILE A 231 -25.62 -13.56 10.12
C ILE A 231 -26.10 -13.20 8.70
N ALA A 232 -25.17 -13.17 7.72
CA ALA A 232 -25.52 -12.90 6.33
C ALA A 232 -26.48 -13.97 5.77
N ALA A 233 -26.19 -15.24 5.99
CA ALA A 233 -27.04 -16.34 5.51
C ALA A 233 -28.44 -16.30 6.13
N LEU A 234 -28.54 -16.11 7.44
CA LEU A 234 -29.83 -15.95 8.12
C LEU A 234 -30.60 -14.70 7.64
N GLY A 235 -29.88 -13.58 7.43
CA GLY A 235 -30.47 -12.36 6.87
C GLY A 235 -30.97 -12.53 5.44
N LEU A 236 -30.25 -13.29 4.62
CA LEU A 236 -30.65 -13.67 3.26
C LEU A 236 -31.90 -14.54 3.27
N ILE A 237 -31.96 -15.58 4.11
CA ILE A 237 -33.10 -16.47 4.25
C ILE A 237 -34.31 -15.70 4.77
N ALA A 238 -34.12 -14.82 5.78
CA ALA A 238 -35.18 -13.99 6.35
C ALA A 238 -35.61 -12.81 5.45
N ASN A 239 -35.04 -12.66 4.25
CA ASN A 239 -35.29 -11.55 3.33
C ASN A 239 -35.08 -10.17 3.96
N SER A 240 -34.05 -10.02 4.82
CA SER A 240 -33.78 -8.79 5.56
C SER A 240 -32.48 -8.15 5.09
N ALA A 241 -32.59 -7.14 4.22
CA ALA A 241 -31.43 -6.35 3.77
C ALA A 241 -30.67 -5.70 4.94
N ALA A 242 -31.37 -5.26 5.99
CA ALA A 242 -30.75 -4.64 7.15
C ALA A 242 -29.82 -5.60 7.91
N VAL A 243 -30.24 -6.86 8.12
CA VAL A 243 -29.42 -7.88 8.77
C VAL A 243 -28.21 -8.23 7.90
N VAL A 244 -28.41 -8.34 6.59
CA VAL A 244 -27.34 -8.59 5.63
C VAL A 244 -26.30 -7.46 5.66
N ILE A 245 -26.71 -6.19 5.69
CA ILE A 245 -25.82 -5.04 5.84
C ILE A 245 -25.06 -5.10 7.18
N GLY A 246 -25.74 -5.43 8.28
CA GLY A 246 -25.10 -5.62 9.58
C GLY A 246 -24.01 -6.68 9.56
N ALA A 247 -24.23 -7.82 8.92
CA ALA A 247 -23.25 -8.87 8.75
C ALA A 247 -21.97 -8.40 8.01
N MET A 248 -22.16 -7.55 7.02
CA MET A 248 -21.08 -7.00 6.20
C MET A 248 -20.11 -6.13 7.00
N LEU A 249 -20.59 -5.46 8.05
CA LEU A 249 -19.77 -4.62 8.92
C LEU A 249 -18.80 -5.43 9.79
N VAL A 250 -19.14 -6.68 10.07
CA VAL A 250 -18.33 -7.57 10.93
C VAL A 250 -17.27 -8.31 10.13
N ALA A 251 -17.47 -8.49 8.84
CA ALA A 251 -16.64 -9.35 8.00
C ALA A 251 -15.24 -8.75 7.71
N PRO A 252 -14.13 -9.46 8.02
CA PRO A 252 -12.78 -8.95 7.88
C PRO A 252 -12.16 -9.12 6.47
N LEU A 253 -12.94 -9.48 5.43
CA LEU A 253 -12.44 -9.75 4.07
C LEU A 253 -11.81 -8.55 3.37
N MET A 254 -12.16 -7.32 3.76
CA MET A 254 -11.70 -6.10 3.12
C MET A 254 -10.18 -5.94 3.16
N SER A 255 -9.55 -6.18 4.32
CA SER A 255 -8.12 -5.94 4.51
C SER A 255 -7.23 -6.81 3.61
N PRO A 256 -7.45 -8.13 3.47
CA PRO A 256 -6.68 -8.95 2.53
C PRO A 256 -6.96 -8.58 1.06
N ILE A 257 -8.16 -8.13 0.68
CA ILE A 257 -8.46 -7.72 -0.70
C ILE A 257 -7.72 -6.44 -1.05
N ILE A 258 -7.78 -5.40 -0.20
CA ILE A 258 -6.99 -4.17 -0.38
C ILE A 258 -5.49 -4.48 -0.31
N GLY A 259 -5.08 -5.42 0.57
CA GLY A 259 -3.72 -5.92 0.67
C GLY A 259 -3.21 -6.53 -0.64
N SER A 260 -4.07 -7.24 -1.40
CA SER A 260 -3.70 -7.76 -2.72
C SER A 260 -3.39 -6.65 -3.72
N GLY A 261 -4.21 -5.58 -3.75
CA GLY A 261 -3.97 -4.39 -4.56
C GLY A 261 -2.64 -3.70 -4.22
N LEU A 262 -2.34 -3.55 -2.93
CA LEU A 262 -1.08 -2.99 -2.47
C LEU A 262 0.12 -3.87 -2.85
N ALA A 263 -0.01 -5.19 -2.68
CA ALA A 263 1.01 -6.16 -3.05
C ALA A 263 1.33 -6.14 -4.56
N ILE A 264 0.31 -5.97 -5.42
CA ILE A 264 0.46 -5.80 -6.87
C ILE A 264 1.33 -4.58 -7.16
N VAL A 265 1.03 -3.43 -6.55
CA VAL A 265 1.75 -2.17 -6.78
C VAL A 265 3.19 -2.24 -6.30
N LEU A 266 3.44 -2.90 -5.17
CA LEU A 266 4.79 -3.05 -4.60
C LEU A 266 5.60 -4.17 -5.28
N GLY A 267 4.97 -5.03 -6.10
CA GLY A 267 5.62 -6.21 -6.68
C GLY A 267 6.03 -7.26 -5.63
N ASP A 268 5.32 -7.31 -4.48
CA ASP A 268 5.59 -8.24 -3.40
C ASP A 268 4.77 -9.53 -3.57
N ALA A 269 5.38 -10.54 -4.20
CA ALA A 269 4.74 -11.83 -4.45
C ALA A 269 4.39 -12.60 -3.16
N ARG A 270 5.17 -12.42 -2.07
CA ARG A 270 4.89 -13.09 -0.80
C ARG A 270 3.65 -12.49 -0.15
N PHE A 271 3.54 -11.17 -0.13
CA PHE A 271 2.38 -10.49 0.39
C PHE A 271 1.14 -10.76 -0.48
N LEU A 272 1.28 -10.83 -1.81
CA LEU A 272 0.19 -11.18 -2.71
C LEU A 272 -0.36 -12.58 -2.44
N ARG A 273 0.51 -13.59 -2.30
CA ARG A 273 0.10 -14.97 -1.96
C ARG A 273 -0.60 -15.04 -0.60
N LEU A 274 -0.10 -14.30 0.40
CA LEU A 274 -0.72 -14.22 1.73
C LEU A 274 -2.12 -13.64 1.63
N SER A 275 -2.29 -12.52 0.93
CA SER A 275 -3.57 -11.82 0.77
C SER A 275 -4.59 -12.67 0.00
N ILE A 276 -4.21 -13.22 -1.16
CA ILE A 276 -5.08 -14.10 -1.95
C ILE A 276 -5.43 -15.36 -1.15
N GLY A 277 -4.47 -15.99 -0.47
CA GLY A 277 -4.71 -17.15 0.37
C GLY A 277 -5.65 -16.87 1.55
N ALA A 278 -5.62 -15.68 2.13
CA ALA A 278 -6.55 -15.26 3.15
C ALA A 278 -7.97 -15.13 2.57
N VAL A 279 -8.11 -14.47 1.42
CA VAL A 279 -9.41 -14.32 0.74
C VAL A 279 -10.01 -15.67 0.37
N LEU A 280 -9.23 -16.57 -0.23
CA LEU A 280 -9.73 -17.88 -0.63
C LEU A 280 -10.19 -18.74 0.55
N ARG A 281 -9.41 -18.76 1.65
CA ARG A 281 -9.80 -19.50 2.86
C ARG A 281 -11.04 -18.90 3.52
N GLY A 282 -11.11 -17.55 3.56
CA GLY A 282 -12.28 -16.86 4.07
C GLY A 282 -13.51 -17.09 3.19
N ALA A 283 -13.37 -17.11 1.88
CA ALA A 283 -14.43 -17.41 0.94
C ALA A 283 -14.95 -18.85 1.12
N LEU A 284 -14.03 -19.82 1.22
CA LEU A 284 -14.41 -21.21 1.49
C LEU A 284 -15.20 -21.34 2.80
N MET A 285 -14.73 -20.68 3.86
CA MET A 285 -15.41 -20.69 5.16
C MET A 285 -16.82 -20.10 5.07
N ALA A 286 -16.97 -18.95 4.38
CA ALA A 286 -18.27 -18.33 4.20
C ALA A 286 -19.24 -19.19 3.38
N ILE A 287 -18.76 -19.90 2.36
CA ILE A 287 -19.54 -20.86 1.58
C ILE A 287 -20.00 -22.03 2.45
N LEU A 288 -19.07 -22.61 3.24
CA LEU A 288 -19.41 -23.73 4.14
C LEU A 288 -20.46 -23.31 5.19
N VAL A 289 -20.35 -22.13 5.75
CA VAL A 289 -21.34 -21.59 6.68
C VAL A 289 -22.67 -21.37 5.98
N GLY A 290 -22.69 -20.88 4.75
CA GLY A 290 -23.90 -20.75 3.94
C GLY A 290 -24.59 -22.10 3.65
N MET A 291 -23.79 -23.16 3.39
CA MET A 291 -24.32 -24.51 3.23
C MET A 291 -24.98 -25.04 4.51
N ILE A 292 -24.34 -24.82 5.66
CA ILE A 292 -24.91 -25.20 6.96
C ILE A 292 -26.22 -24.44 7.23
N ALA A 293 -26.25 -23.16 6.94
CA ALA A 293 -27.44 -22.33 7.15
C ALA A 293 -28.64 -22.81 6.32
N GLU A 294 -28.40 -23.24 5.06
CA GLU A 294 -29.49 -23.81 4.22
C GLU A 294 -30.02 -25.13 4.78
N ILE A 295 -29.14 -26.01 5.27
CA ILE A 295 -29.57 -27.26 5.92
C ILE A 295 -30.46 -26.96 7.16
N LEU A 296 -30.11 -25.94 7.93
CA LEU A 296 -30.88 -25.51 9.10
C LEU A 296 -32.20 -24.83 8.74
N ALA A 297 -32.28 -24.19 7.58
CA ALA A 297 -33.46 -23.47 7.11
C ALA A 297 -34.59 -24.36 6.62
N LEU A 298 -34.45 -25.69 6.60
CA LEU A 298 -35.50 -26.66 6.25
C LEU A 298 -36.21 -26.33 4.91
N ASN A 299 -35.48 -26.03 3.86
CA ASN A 299 -36.02 -25.75 2.51
C ASN A 299 -37.00 -24.57 2.42
N MET A 300 -36.78 -23.50 3.18
CA MET A 300 -37.58 -22.26 3.02
C MET A 300 -37.48 -21.73 1.58
N PRO A 301 -38.52 -21.04 1.06
CA PRO A 301 -38.48 -20.49 -0.29
C PRO A 301 -37.35 -19.50 -0.44
N LEU A 302 -36.72 -19.45 -1.64
CA LEU A 302 -35.67 -18.53 -1.93
C LEU A 302 -36.16 -17.08 -1.82
N SER A 303 -35.52 -16.29 -1.02
CA SER A 303 -35.83 -14.88 -0.83
C SER A 303 -35.38 -14.03 -2.02
N ASN A 304 -35.98 -12.85 -2.19
CA ASN A 304 -35.57 -11.90 -3.20
C ASN A 304 -34.11 -11.44 -2.99
N GLU A 305 -33.67 -11.31 -1.73
CA GLU A 305 -32.29 -10.98 -1.37
C GLU A 305 -31.27 -12.03 -1.88
N ILE A 306 -31.64 -13.32 -1.95
CA ILE A 306 -30.84 -14.38 -2.53
C ILE A 306 -30.83 -14.23 -4.06
N LEU A 307 -31.99 -14.09 -4.69
CA LEU A 307 -32.14 -14.07 -6.14
C LEU A 307 -31.35 -12.92 -6.80
N VAL A 308 -31.42 -11.72 -6.24
CA VAL A 308 -30.67 -10.56 -6.75
C VAL A 308 -29.16 -10.82 -6.80
N ARG A 309 -28.63 -11.62 -5.87
CA ARG A 309 -27.18 -11.94 -5.83
C ARG A 309 -26.75 -13.09 -6.74
N THR A 310 -27.70 -13.74 -7.39
CA THR A 310 -27.39 -14.79 -8.38
C THR A 310 -27.23 -14.25 -9.79
N GLN A 311 -27.56 -12.97 -10.01
CA GLN A 311 -27.56 -12.32 -11.32
C GLN A 311 -26.61 -11.11 -11.32
N PRO A 312 -25.28 -11.32 -11.45
CA PRO A 312 -24.32 -10.22 -11.46
C PRO A 312 -24.51 -9.31 -12.68
N SER A 313 -24.35 -8.01 -12.48
CA SER A 313 -24.55 -6.97 -13.48
C SER A 313 -23.31 -6.09 -13.66
N LEU A 314 -23.29 -5.29 -14.74
CA LEU A 314 -22.25 -4.26 -14.94
C LEU A 314 -22.30 -3.15 -13.89
N LEU A 315 -23.46 -2.92 -13.26
CA LEU A 315 -23.59 -1.97 -12.15
C LEU A 315 -22.83 -2.45 -10.92
N ASP A 316 -22.86 -3.76 -10.62
CA ASP A 316 -22.09 -4.35 -9.51
C ASP A 316 -20.59 -4.15 -9.73
N LEU A 317 -20.10 -4.33 -10.96
CA LEU A 317 -18.72 -4.06 -11.32
C LEU A 317 -18.35 -2.58 -11.06
N ALA A 318 -19.20 -1.64 -11.48
CA ALA A 318 -18.97 -0.21 -11.26
C ALA A 318 -18.96 0.13 -9.77
N ILE A 319 -19.91 -0.39 -8.99
CA ILE A 319 -19.98 -0.22 -7.53
C ILE A 319 -18.69 -0.76 -6.88
N ALA A 320 -18.25 -1.95 -7.27
CA ALA A 320 -17.03 -2.56 -6.75
C ALA A 320 -15.78 -1.73 -7.06
N LEU A 321 -15.66 -1.16 -8.26
CA LEU A 321 -14.55 -0.28 -8.64
C LEU A 321 -14.50 0.98 -7.77
N PHE A 322 -15.62 1.70 -7.65
CA PHE A 322 -15.68 2.91 -6.82
C PHE A 322 -15.48 2.61 -5.34
N SER A 323 -16.04 1.51 -4.84
CA SER A 323 -15.83 1.04 -3.46
C SER A 323 -14.36 0.73 -3.20
N GLY A 324 -13.68 0.05 -4.12
CA GLY A 324 -12.24 -0.24 -4.02
C GLY A 324 -11.37 1.01 -4.00
N LEU A 325 -11.68 2.03 -4.82
CA LEU A 325 -11.01 3.33 -4.81
C LEU A 325 -11.20 4.03 -3.46
N ALA A 326 -12.44 4.10 -2.98
CA ALA A 326 -12.79 4.76 -1.72
C ALA A 326 -12.09 4.10 -0.53
N ALA A 327 -12.11 2.76 -0.46
CA ALA A 327 -11.49 2.02 0.62
C ALA A 327 -9.97 2.17 0.67
N ALA A 328 -9.30 2.03 -0.48
CA ALA A 328 -7.86 2.20 -0.54
C ALA A 328 -7.45 3.63 -0.14
N TYR A 329 -8.23 4.64 -0.55
CA TYR A 329 -8.03 6.02 -0.15
C TYR A 329 -8.19 6.21 1.37
N ALA A 330 -9.30 5.71 1.94
CA ALA A 330 -9.61 5.85 3.36
C ALA A 330 -8.60 5.11 4.26
N LEU A 331 -8.16 3.91 3.87
CA LEU A 331 -7.13 3.17 4.61
C LEU A 331 -5.76 3.85 4.60
N CYS A 332 -5.50 4.76 3.68
CA CYS A 332 -4.28 5.54 3.67
C CYS A 332 -4.32 6.77 4.57
N ARG A 333 -5.49 7.15 5.11
CA ARG A 333 -5.66 8.30 6.00
C ARG A 333 -6.07 7.85 7.39
N SER A 334 -5.33 8.28 8.41
CA SER A 334 -5.59 7.94 9.82
C SER A 334 -6.96 8.45 10.28
N ASP A 335 -7.34 9.65 9.85
CA ASP A 335 -8.54 10.34 10.30
C ASP A 335 -9.84 9.85 9.65
N ALA A 336 -9.74 9.18 8.49
CA ALA A 336 -10.88 8.64 7.75
C ALA A 336 -11.08 7.12 7.94
N ALA A 337 -10.18 6.47 8.68
CA ALA A 337 -10.12 5.00 8.77
C ALA A 337 -11.24 4.38 9.64
N GLY A 338 -12.02 5.19 10.33
CA GLY A 338 -12.82 4.68 11.46
C GLY A 338 -14.11 3.94 11.12
N ALA A 339 -14.85 4.28 10.07
CA ALA A 339 -16.18 3.70 9.93
C ALA A 339 -16.70 3.50 8.48
N LEU A 340 -16.37 4.37 7.54
CA LEU A 340 -17.04 4.42 6.24
C LEU A 340 -16.60 3.37 5.19
N PRO A 341 -15.32 2.95 5.12
CA PRO A 341 -14.90 2.01 4.09
C PRO A 341 -15.41 0.59 4.30
N GLY A 342 -15.60 0.20 5.56
CA GLY A 342 -16.12 -1.14 5.89
C GLY A 342 -17.50 -1.40 5.32
N VAL A 343 -18.38 -0.41 5.40
CA VAL A 343 -19.77 -0.52 4.98
C VAL A 343 -19.91 -0.70 3.46
N ALA A 344 -19.22 0.14 2.69
CA ALA A 344 -19.37 0.13 1.24
C ALA A 344 -18.79 -1.11 0.57
N ILE A 345 -17.76 -1.71 1.17
CA ILE A 345 -17.02 -2.83 0.55
C ILE A 345 -17.45 -4.17 1.09
N ALA A 346 -17.78 -4.25 2.38
CA ALA A 346 -18.32 -5.46 2.95
C ALA A 346 -19.63 -5.86 2.26
N ALA A 347 -20.42 -4.86 1.83
CA ALA A 347 -21.65 -5.07 1.09
C ALA A 347 -21.50 -5.98 -0.13
N ALA A 348 -20.33 -5.98 -0.76
CA ALA A 348 -20.12 -6.67 -2.03
C ALA A 348 -19.45 -8.05 -1.90
N LEU A 349 -19.14 -8.58 -0.71
CA LEU A 349 -18.27 -9.74 -0.59
C LEU A 349 -18.87 -10.96 0.14
N VAL A 350 -19.30 -10.81 1.38
CA VAL A 350 -19.75 -11.95 2.21
C VAL A 350 -21.11 -12.50 1.78
N PRO A 351 -22.13 -11.67 1.51
CA PRO A 351 -23.44 -12.19 1.11
C PRO A 351 -23.42 -13.00 -0.18
N PRO A 352 -22.71 -12.62 -1.25
CA PRO A 352 -22.56 -13.49 -2.42
C PRO A 352 -21.99 -14.86 -2.08
N LEU A 353 -21.00 -14.94 -1.18
CA LEU A 353 -20.41 -16.22 -0.76
C LEU A 353 -21.40 -17.08 0.05
N ALA A 354 -22.13 -16.46 0.98
CA ALA A 354 -23.21 -17.16 1.69
C ALA A 354 -24.28 -17.65 0.72
N THR A 355 -24.65 -16.82 -0.28
CA THR A 355 -25.61 -17.19 -1.35
C THR A 355 -25.07 -18.39 -2.18
N VAL A 356 -23.78 -18.44 -2.49
CA VAL A 356 -23.16 -19.62 -3.14
C VAL A 356 -23.41 -20.86 -2.30
N GLY A 357 -23.17 -20.82 -0.99
CA GLY A 357 -23.39 -21.96 -0.09
C GLY A 357 -24.85 -22.40 -0.06
N ILE A 358 -25.77 -21.46 0.15
CA ILE A 358 -27.22 -21.69 0.19
C ILE A 358 -27.69 -22.33 -1.12
N THR A 359 -27.41 -21.70 -2.25
CA THR A 359 -27.91 -22.13 -3.57
C THR A 359 -27.23 -23.40 -4.05
N PHE A 360 -25.99 -23.65 -3.68
CA PHE A 360 -25.28 -24.88 -3.99
C PHE A 360 -25.88 -26.07 -3.24
N THR A 361 -26.16 -25.94 -1.94
CA THR A 361 -26.81 -26.98 -1.15
C THR A 361 -28.16 -27.34 -1.75
N ARG A 362 -28.99 -26.33 -2.05
CA ARG A 362 -30.31 -26.53 -2.68
C ARG A 362 -30.20 -27.20 -4.04
N ALA A 363 -29.24 -26.79 -4.87
CA ALA A 363 -29.00 -27.41 -6.16
C ALA A 363 -28.64 -28.89 -6.02
N MET A 364 -27.81 -29.24 -5.04
CA MET A 364 -27.45 -30.64 -4.77
C MET A 364 -28.64 -31.46 -4.29
N THR A 365 -29.45 -30.93 -3.37
CA THR A 365 -30.66 -31.59 -2.91
C THR A 365 -31.63 -31.85 -4.06
N ASN A 366 -31.91 -30.85 -4.89
CA ASN A 366 -32.78 -30.98 -6.06
C ASN A 366 -32.26 -32.00 -7.07
N ILE A 367 -30.95 -32.06 -7.31
CA ILE A 367 -30.34 -33.03 -8.22
C ILE A 367 -30.48 -34.44 -7.65
N ILE A 368 -30.29 -34.65 -6.35
CA ILE A 368 -30.39 -35.92 -5.68
C ILE A 368 -31.84 -36.45 -5.73
N GLU A 369 -32.82 -35.58 -5.44
CA GLU A 369 -34.25 -35.94 -5.50
C GLU A 369 -34.72 -36.33 -6.90
N GLN A 370 -34.12 -35.77 -7.95
CA GLN A 370 -34.45 -36.05 -9.35
C GLN A 370 -33.61 -37.23 -9.96
N GLY A 371 -33.05 -38.10 -9.13
CA GLY A 371 -32.29 -39.28 -9.59
C GLY A 371 -30.77 -39.12 -9.62
N GLY A 372 -30.23 -38.04 -9.03
CA GLY A 372 -28.81 -37.87 -8.85
C GLY A 372 -28.03 -37.79 -10.18
N LEU A 373 -27.13 -38.77 -10.39
CA LEU A 373 -26.32 -38.82 -11.62
C LEU A 373 -27.13 -39.23 -12.87
N GLU A 374 -28.32 -39.84 -12.70
CA GLU A 374 -29.22 -40.19 -13.79
C GLU A 374 -30.08 -39.02 -14.28
N ALA A 375 -30.15 -37.92 -13.50
CA ALA A 375 -30.79 -36.69 -13.93
C ALA A 375 -30.16 -36.15 -15.21
N SER A 376 -30.99 -35.60 -16.12
CA SER A 376 -30.49 -35.09 -17.40
C SER A 376 -29.39 -34.05 -17.21
N GLN A 377 -28.41 -34.01 -18.11
CA GLN A 377 -27.30 -33.04 -18.04
C GLN A 377 -27.82 -31.59 -18.05
N ALA A 378 -28.86 -31.30 -18.86
CA ALA A 378 -29.48 -30.00 -18.95
C ALA A 378 -30.07 -29.57 -17.60
N TYR A 379 -30.77 -30.47 -16.87
CA TYR A 379 -31.31 -30.19 -15.55
C TYR A 379 -30.20 -29.89 -14.53
N ARG A 380 -29.15 -30.68 -14.46
CA ARG A 380 -28.02 -30.44 -13.56
C ARG A 380 -27.33 -29.08 -13.83
N VAL A 381 -27.16 -28.73 -15.09
CA VAL A 381 -26.58 -27.42 -15.48
C VAL A 381 -27.50 -26.28 -15.06
N SER A 382 -28.82 -26.43 -15.23
CA SER A 382 -29.76 -25.38 -14.82
C SER A 382 -29.74 -25.12 -13.30
N GLN A 383 -29.64 -26.18 -12.49
CA GLN A 383 -29.54 -26.05 -11.02
C GLN A 383 -28.25 -25.34 -10.58
N LEU A 384 -27.16 -25.49 -11.32
CA LEU A 384 -25.88 -24.86 -10.98
C LEU A 384 -25.76 -23.37 -11.43
N ARG A 385 -26.71 -22.86 -12.20
CA ARG A 385 -26.69 -21.46 -12.64
C ARG A 385 -26.65 -20.46 -11.48
N MET A 386 -27.49 -20.65 -10.43
CA MET A 386 -27.56 -19.74 -9.29
C MET A 386 -26.25 -19.69 -8.48
N PRO A 387 -25.68 -20.83 -8.00
CA PRO A 387 -24.40 -20.77 -7.27
C PRO A 387 -23.25 -20.24 -8.13
N LEU A 388 -23.20 -20.53 -9.43
CA LEU A 388 -22.19 -19.99 -10.33
C LEU A 388 -22.37 -18.48 -10.55
N GLY A 389 -23.60 -17.97 -10.66
CA GLY A 389 -23.86 -16.54 -10.76
C GLY A 389 -23.41 -15.78 -9.52
N SER A 390 -23.69 -16.31 -8.32
CA SER A 390 -23.24 -15.71 -7.07
C SER A 390 -21.71 -15.76 -6.91
N LEU A 391 -21.07 -16.86 -7.35
CA LEU A 391 -19.61 -16.99 -7.35
C LEU A 391 -18.96 -16.01 -8.36
N LEU A 392 -19.61 -15.80 -9.51
CA LEU A 392 -19.19 -14.81 -10.49
C LEU A 392 -19.28 -13.39 -9.90
N LEU A 393 -20.37 -13.07 -9.18
CA LEU A 393 -20.52 -11.77 -8.49
C LEU A 393 -19.39 -11.53 -7.48
N PHE A 394 -19.07 -12.53 -6.64
CA PHE A 394 -17.95 -12.42 -5.72
C PHE A 394 -16.62 -12.22 -6.44
N THR A 395 -16.35 -13.00 -7.49
CA THR A 395 -15.09 -12.94 -8.25
C THR A 395 -14.96 -11.58 -8.94
N THR A 396 -16.04 -11.07 -9.52
CA THR A 396 -16.10 -9.73 -10.11
C THR A 396 -15.73 -8.66 -9.11
N ASN A 397 -16.37 -8.68 -7.95
CA ASN A 397 -16.12 -7.72 -6.88
C ASN A 397 -14.69 -7.82 -6.35
N PHE A 398 -14.17 -9.01 -6.12
CA PHE A 398 -12.79 -9.23 -5.69
C PHE A 398 -11.77 -8.64 -6.68
N VAL A 399 -11.94 -8.93 -7.97
CA VAL A 399 -11.03 -8.43 -9.02
C VAL A 399 -11.12 -6.92 -9.17
N ALA A 400 -12.34 -6.38 -9.21
CA ALA A 400 -12.60 -4.95 -9.36
C ALA A 400 -12.05 -4.15 -8.18
N ILE A 401 -12.30 -4.59 -6.94
CA ILE A 401 -11.82 -3.91 -5.72
C ILE A 401 -10.28 -3.98 -5.65
N SER A 402 -9.68 -5.14 -5.93
CA SER A 402 -8.23 -5.30 -5.93
C SER A 402 -7.54 -4.42 -6.97
N PHE A 403 -8.10 -4.35 -8.18
CA PHE A 403 -7.61 -3.49 -9.26
C PHE A 403 -7.78 -2.01 -8.91
N ALA A 404 -8.94 -1.60 -8.44
CA ALA A 404 -9.23 -0.23 -8.03
C ALA A 404 -8.32 0.22 -6.87
N ALA A 405 -8.08 -0.65 -5.90
CA ALA A 405 -7.14 -0.41 -4.82
C ALA A 405 -5.71 -0.24 -5.34
N ALA A 406 -5.27 -1.11 -6.26
CA ALA A 406 -3.96 -0.97 -6.89
C ALA A 406 -3.83 0.37 -7.64
N LEU A 407 -4.85 0.77 -8.40
CA LEU A 407 -4.89 2.05 -9.09
C LEU A 407 -4.79 3.23 -8.10
N MET A 408 -5.56 3.20 -7.00
CA MET A 408 -5.51 4.22 -5.97
C MET A 408 -4.13 4.31 -5.31
N PHE A 409 -3.50 3.18 -4.97
CA PHE A 409 -2.15 3.18 -4.41
C PHE A 409 -1.11 3.74 -5.39
N LEU A 410 -1.23 3.46 -6.69
CA LEU A 410 -0.38 4.08 -7.72
C LEU A 410 -0.58 5.60 -7.76
N ILE A 411 -1.81 6.09 -7.70
CA ILE A 411 -2.15 7.53 -7.66
C ILE A 411 -1.57 8.18 -6.39
N LEU A 412 -1.70 7.53 -5.24
CA LEU A 412 -1.13 7.99 -3.97
C LEU A 412 0.40 7.89 -3.91
N GLY A 413 1.03 7.30 -4.95
CA GLY A 413 2.47 7.32 -5.17
C GLY A 413 3.22 6.14 -4.54
N TYR A 414 2.56 5.04 -4.21
CA TYR A 414 3.26 3.79 -3.86
C TYR A 414 4.03 3.28 -5.08
N ARG A 415 5.28 2.86 -4.85
CA ARG A 415 6.17 2.33 -5.90
C ARG A 415 7.00 1.18 -5.33
N PRO A 416 7.42 0.20 -6.15
CA PRO A 416 8.37 -0.81 -5.71
C PRO A 416 9.70 -0.16 -5.35
N ALA A 417 10.41 -0.73 -4.37
CA ALA A 417 11.76 -0.28 -4.02
C ALA A 417 12.67 -0.34 -5.25
N ALA A 418 13.37 0.77 -5.53
CA ALA A 418 14.14 0.96 -6.77
C ALA A 418 15.26 -0.06 -6.98
N ALA A 419 15.74 -0.70 -5.90
CA ALA A 419 16.92 -1.58 -5.91
C ALA A 419 16.71 -2.97 -6.54
N ARG A 420 15.45 -3.45 -6.77
CA ARG A 420 15.20 -4.81 -7.28
C ARG A 420 14.53 -4.80 -8.66
N LYS A 421 15.31 -5.09 -9.71
CA LYS A 421 14.78 -5.35 -11.08
C LYS A 421 13.69 -6.43 -11.10
N GLU A 422 13.80 -7.46 -10.23
CA GLU A 422 12.82 -8.53 -10.09
C GLU A 422 11.45 -8.02 -9.62
N ARG A 423 11.40 -7.14 -8.62
CA ARG A 423 10.12 -6.56 -8.14
C ARG A 423 9.42 -5.75 -9.21
N LYS A 424 10.18 -5.03 -10.06
CA LYS A 424 9.63 -4.28 -11.18
C LYS A 424 9.02 -5.20 -12.24
N ARG A 425 9.66 -6.34 -12.54
CA ARG A 425 9.11 -7.37 -13.43
C ARG A 425 7.85 -8.01 -12.85
N THR A 426 7.86 -8.35 -11.56
CA THR A 426 6.71 -8.91 -10.84
C THR A 426 5.55 -7.93 -10.82
N GLN A 427 5.78 -6.64 -10.54
CA GLN A 427 4.77 -5.58 -10.61
C GLN A 427 4.13 -5.51 -11.99
N THR A 428 4.93 -5.43 -13.06
CA THR A 428 4.41 -5.31 -14.43
C THR A 428 3.58 -6.54 -14.81
N ARG A 429 4.03 -7.76 -14.44
CA ARG A 429 3.27 -8.99 -14.68
C ARG A 429 1.95 -9.00 -13.88
N ALA A 430 1.99 -8.64 -12.62
CA ALA A 430 0.81 -8.60 -11.75
C ALA A 430 -0.21 -7.55 -12.21
N ILE A 431 0.22 -6.36 -12.65
CA ILE A 431 -0.67 -5.34 -13.20
C ILE A 431 -1.29 -5.83 -14.52
N ARG A 432 -0.50 -6.42 -15.42
CA ARG A 432 -1.03 -6.98 -16.68
C ARG A 432 -2.03 -8.10 -16.42
N ALA A 433 -1.73 -8.99 -15.48
CA ALA A 433 -2.63 -10.07 -15.09
C ALA A 433 -3.94 -9.54 -14.48
N SER A 434 -3.89 -8.51 -13.62
CA SER A 434 -5.11 -7.91 -13.06
C SER A 434 -5.94 -7.16 -14.10
N ILE A 435 -5.32 -6.49 -15.08
CA ILE A 435 -6.05 -5.87 -16.20
C ILE A 435 -6.72 -6.95 -17.06
N LEU A 436 -5.98 -8.00 -17.41
CA LEU A 436 -6.50 -9.09 -18.23
C LEU A 436 -7.67 -9.81 -17.53
N LEU A 437 -7.54 -10.04 -16.22
CA LEU A 437 -8.58 -10.64 -15.41
C LEU A 437 -9.82 -9.75 -15.32
N LEU A 438 -9.63 -8.43 -15.17
CA LEU A 438 -10.73 -7.47 -15.16
C LEU A 438 -11.47 -7.45 -16.51
N VAL A 439 -10.75 -7.46 -17.63
CA VAL A 439 -11.34 -7.54 -18.98
C VAL A 439 -12.10 -8.85 -19.18
N LEU A 440 -11.52 -9.97 -18.75
CA LEU A 440 -12.16 -11.29 -18.84
C LEU A 440 -13.47 -11.34 -18.04
N VAL A 441 -13.46 -10.85 -16.81
CA VAL A 441 -14.65 -10.79 -15.95
C VAL A 441 -15.70 -9.83 -16.53
N SER A 442 -15.28 -8.66 -17.03
CA SER A 442 -16.20 -7.73 -17.70
C SER A 442 -16.85 -8.35 -18.93
N PHE A 443 -16.09 -9.08 -19.75
CA PHE A 443 -16.61 -9.81 -20.90
C PHE A 443 -17.63 -10.87 -20.49
N LEU A 444 -17.33 -11.64 -19.44
CA LEU A 444 -18.23 -12.66 -18.92
C LEU A 444 -19.55 -12.05 -18.41
N LEU A 445 -19.48 -10.89 -17.74
CA LEU A 445 -20.67 -10.14 -17.29
C LEU A 445 -21.53 -9.65 -18.45
N VAL A 446 -20.91 -9.11 -19.50
CA VAL A 446 -21.63 -8.69 -20.70
C VAL A 446 -22.35 -9.87 -21.33
N PHE A 447 -21.67 -11.03 -21.41
CA PHE A 447 -22.23 -12.24 -21.97
C PHE A 447 -23.43 -12.76 -21.16
N THR A 448 -23.31 -12.85 -19.82
CA THR A 448 -24.42 -13.29 -18.95
C THR A 448 -25.57 -12.29 -18.97
N THR A 449 -25.30 -10.98 -19.00
CA THR A 449 -26.34 -9.95 -19.09
C THR A 449 -27.08 -10.02 -20.43
N TYR A 450 -26.38 -10.33 -21.51
CA TYR A 450 -26.97 -10.48 -22.86
C TYR A 450 -27.89 -11.73 -22.93
N GLU A 451 -27.46 -12.86 -22.39
CA GLU A 451 -28.30 -14.08 -22.30
C GLU A 451 -29.59 -13.82 -21.52
N LEU A 452 -29.48 -13.20 -20.33
CA LEU A 452 -30.66 -12.85 -19.52
C LEU A 452 -31.64 -11.90 -20.25
N ALA A 453 -31.10 -10.93 -21.02
CA ALA A 453 -31.92 -10.02 -21.80
C ALA A 453 -32.64 -10.71 -22.98
N GLN A 454 -32.08 -11.80 -23.51
CA GLN A 454 -32.73 -12.62 -24.53
C GLN A 454 -33.83 -13.50 -23.93
N GLU A 455 -33.59 -14.13 -22.77
CA GLU A 455 -34.59 -14.95 -22.05
C GLU A 455 -35.83 -14.13 -21.65
N GLN A 456 -35.68 -12.83 -21.34
CA GLN A 456 -36.83 -11.93 -21.00
C GLN A 456 -37.63 -11.45 -22.21
N ARG A 457 -37.08 -11.62 -23.44
CA ARG A 457 -37.78 -11.22 -24.69
C ARG A 457 -38.58 -12.37 -25.36
N GLN A 458 -38.39 -13.59 -24.88
CA GLN A 458 -39.17 -14.78 -25.27
C GLN A 458 -40.32 -15.03 -24.30
#